data_bcd165a9ed736af880c42a1c7ea62439
#
_entry.id   bcd165a9ed736af880c42a1c7ea62439
#
_cell.length_a   1.000
_cell.length_b   1.000
_cell.length_c   1.000
_cell.angle_alpha   90.00
_cell.angle_beta   90.00
_cell.angle_gamma   90.00
#
_symmetry.space_group_name_H-M   'P 1'
#
loop_
_entity.id
_entity.type
_entity.pdbx_description
1 polymer ?
#
loop_
_entity_poly.entity_id
_entity_poly.type
_entity_poly.pdbx_seq_one_letter_code
_entity_poly.pdbx_strand_id
1 'polypeptide(L)'
;NDEAARIISEAGLKASTVCRGGFLTGTDADSLPGAIAENTRALEEAAAVGASELVMVVGGLPTGDKDIVAARQRVADRLGDLVSIARDHGVRLALEPMHPLFTADRGVLTTLGQSLDMAAPFSPDVVGVVVDTYHVWWDPQARESIARAGREGRISSYQICDWILP
;
A
#
# COMPACT_ATOMS: atom_id res chain seq x y z
N ASN A 1 -20.06 2.22 7.08
CA ASN A 1 -19.66 1.67 5.75
C ASN A 1 -20.88 1.54 4.82
N ASP A 2 -22.02 1.06 5.29
CA ASP A 2 -23.22 0.85 4.47
C ASP A 2 -23.77 2.14 3.85
N GLU A 3 -23.71 3.25 4.58
CA GLU A 3 -24.16 4.55 4.07
C GLU A 3 -23.25 5.04 2.92
N ALA A 4 -21.93 4.93 3.05
CA ALA A 4 -21.00 5.31 1.98
C ALA A 4 -21.21 4.43 0.74
N ALA A 5 -21.35 3.12 0.91
CA ALA A 5 -21.64 2.19 -0.17
C ALA A 5 -22.94 2.54 -0.90
N ARG A 6 -24.00 2.86 -0.13
CA ARG A 6 -25.29 3.28 -0.67
C ARG A 6 -25.15 4.58 -1.49
N ILE A 7 -24.50 5.61 -0.94
CA ILE A 7 -24.31 6.90 -1.63
C ILE A 7 -23.54 6.73 -2.94
N ILE A 8 -22.44 5.95 -2.93
CA ILE A 8 -21.64 5.67 -4.12
C ILE A 8 -22.49 4.97 -5.19
N SER A 9 -23.27 3.95 -4.78
CA SER A 9 -24.14 3.20 -5.66
C SER A 9 -25.28 4.05 -6.24
N GLU A 10 -25.95 4.84 -5.42
CA GLU A 10 -27.05 5.72 -5.84
C GLU A 10 -26.56 6.82 -6.81
N ALA A 11 -25.31 7.28 -6.66
CA ALA A 11 -24.68 8.22 -7.57
C ALA A 11 -24.21 7.57 -8.89
N GLY A 12 -24.35 6.25 -9.05
CA GLY A 12 -23.86 5.52 -10.22
C GLY A 12 -22.32 5.47 -10.33
N LEU A 13 -21.64 5.71 -9.20
CA LEU A 13 -20.17 5.69 -9.13
C LEU A 13 -19.65 4.30 -8.75
N LYS A 14 -18.36 4.07 -9.04
CA LYS A 14 -17.63 2.89 -8.58
C LYS A 14 -16.40 3.35 -7.80
N ALA A 15 -16.21 2.81 -6.61
CA ALA A 15 -14.95 2.95 -5.89
C ALA A 15 -13.89 2.08 -6.58
N SER A 16 -12.77 2.66 -7.00
CA SER A 16 -11.64 1.90 -7.55
C SER A 16 -10.73 1.39 -6.44
N THR A 17 -10.39 2.28 -5.52
CA THR A 17 -9.47 2.02 -4.41
C THR A 17 -9.98 2.68 -3.14
N VAL A 18 -9.54 2.16 -1.99
CA VAL A 18 -9.62 2.85 -0.70
C VAL A 18 -8.20 3.20 -0.25
N CYS A 19 -7.99 4.38 0.23
CA CYS A 19 -6.77 4.84 0.86
C CYS A 19 -7.11 5.30 2.31
N ARG A 20 -6.49 4.77 3.32
CA ARG A 20 -5.33 3.89 3.22
C ARG A 20 -5.33 2.82 4.30
N GLY A 21 -4.66 1.71 4.00
CA GLY A 21 -4.09 0.80 4.98
C GLY A 21 -2.59 1.08 5.20
N GLY A 22 -1.93 0.29 6.02
CA GLY A 22 -0.49 0.32 6.24
C GLY A 22 -0.07 0.57 7.68
N PHE A 23 0.98 1.38 7.89
CA PHE A 23 1.64 1.63 9.18
C PHE A 23 2.13 0.36 9.87
N LEU A 24 2.87 -0.45 9.11
CA LEU A 24 3.35 -1.77 9.49
C LEU A 24 4.76 -1.76 10.10
N THR A 25 5.35 -0.61 10.41
CA THR A 25 6.76 -0.48 10.84
C THR A 25 6.99 -0.47 12.35
N GLY A 26 5.94 -0.48 13.17
CA GLY A 26 6.04 -0.41 14.63
C GLY A 26 7.02 -1.43 15.23
N THR A 27 7.72 -1.06 16.32
CA THR A 27 8.80 -1.86 16.92
C THR A 27 8.37 -2.70 18.11
N ASP A 28 7.29 -2.31 18.79
CA ASP A 28 6.80 -3.02 19.96
C ASP A 28 5.86 -4.18 19.58
N ALA A 29 5.85 -5.22 20.39
CA ALA A 29 4.97 -6.36 20.20
C ALA A 29 3.49 -5.99 20.35
N ASP A 30 3.19 -4.93 21.09
CA ASP A 30 1.82 -4.49 21.35
C ASP A 30 1.24 -3.71 20.15
N SER A 31 2.10 -3.15 19.29
CA SER A 31 1.65 -2.44 18.08
C SER A 31 1.15 -3.39 16.98
N LEU A 32 1.59 -4.65 16.95
CA LEU A 32 1.21 -5.61 15.91
C LEU A 32 -0.29 -5.94 15.90
N PRO A 33 -0.92 -6.34 17.01
CA PRO A 33 -2.37 -6.63 16.99
C PRO A 33 -3.21 -5.43 16.56
N GLY A 34 -2.82 -4.23 17.00
CA GLY A 34 -3.46 -2.97 16.60
C GLY A 34 -3.35 -2.70 15.10
N ALA A 35 -2.15 -2.85 14.54
CA ALA A 35 -1.91 -2.66 13.11
C ALA A 35 -2.71 -3.67 12.26
N ILE A 36 -2.74 -4.95 12.64
CA ILE A 36 -3.52 -5.96 11.92
C ILE A 36 -5.02 -5.64 12.02
N ALA A 37 -5.52 -5.31 13.20
CA ALA A 37 -6.94 -4.98 13.38
C ALA A 37 -7.37 -3.72 12.60
N GLU A 38 -6.51 -2.69 12.53
CA GLU A 38 -6.76 -1.48 11.75
C GLU A 38 -6.81 -1.79 10.24
N ASN A 39 -5.86 -2.56 9.74
CA ASN A 39 -5.82 -2.94 8.34
C ASN A 39 -6.96 -3.90 7.96
N THR A 40 -7.38 -4.79 8.87
CA THR A 40 -8.57 -5.62 8.67
C THR A 40 -9.81 -4.75 8.49
N ARG A 41 -10.02 -3.74 9.35
CA ARG A 41 -11.13 -2.79 9.18
C ARG A 41 -11.07 -2.05 7.85
N ALA A 42 -9.88 -1.63 7.42
CA ALA A 42 -9.72 -0.96 6.13
C ALA A 42 -10.06 -1.89 4.94
N LEU A 43 -9.74 -3.19 5.04
CA LEU A 43 -10.14 -4.20 4.06
C LEU A 43 -11.67 -4.42 4.05
N GLU A 44 -12.30 -4.49 5.22
CA GLU A 44 -13.76 -4.55 5.36
C GLU A 44 -14.43 -3.32 4.74
N GLU A 45 -13.88 -2.13 4.96
CA GLU A 45 -14.38 -0.89 4.38
C GLU A 45 -14.23 -0.88 2.85
N ALA A 46 -13.08 -1.30 2.33
CA ALA A 46 -12.85 -1.41 0.90
C ALA A 46 -13.85 -2.38 0.25
N ALA A 47 -14.03 -3.56 0.83
CA ALA A 47 -15.00 -4.55 0.35
C ALA A 47 -16.44 -4.00 0.41
N ALA A 48 -16.82 -3.32 1.50
CA ALA A 48 -18.16 -2.78 1.68
C ALA A 48 -18.54 -1.72 0.62
N VAL A 49 -17.58 -0.89 0.18
CA VAL A 49 -17.81 0.10 -0.88
C VAL A 49 -17.56 -0.46 -2.29
N GLY A 50 -17.23 -1.73 -2.40
CA GLY A 50 -16.97 -2.42 -3.68
C GLY A 50 -15.64 -2.03 -4.33
N ALA A 51 -14.69 -1.48 -3.56
CA ALA A 51 -13.33 -1.21 -4.06
C ALA A 51 -12.55 -2.52 -4.17
N SER A 52 -11.85 -2.68 -5.28
CA SER A 52 -11.03 -3.88 -5.54
C SER A 52 -9.65 -3.83 -4.87
N GLU A 53 -9.25 -2.66 -4.36
CA GLU A 53 -7.88 -2.44 -3.87
C GLU A 53 -7.86 -1.54 -2.62
N LEU A 54 -6.95 -1.89 -1.70
CA LEU A 54 -6.56 -1.06 -0.57
C LEU A 54 -5.14 -0.56 -0.78
N VAL A 55 -4.96 0.75 -0.90
CA VAL A 55 -3.64 1.39 -0.99
C VAL A 55 -2.92 1.29 0.35
N MET A 56 -1.70 0.76 0.33
CA MET A 56 -0.88 0.47 1.51
C MET A 56 0.28 1.45 1.62
N VAL A 57 0.13 2.43 2.50
CA VAL A 57 1.22 3.32 2.96
C VAL A 57 1.88 2.66 4.15
N VAL A 58 3.00 1.96 3.92
CA VAL A 58 3.54 0.95 4.84
C VAL A 58 4.05 1.45 6.20
N GLY A 59 4.20 2.76 6.35
CA GLY A 59 4.71 3.41 7.55
C GLY A 59 6.17 3.87 7.40
N GLY A 60 6.48 4.99 8.06
CA GLY A 60 7.83 5.54 8.17
C GLY A 60 8.65 4.86 9.27
N LEU A 61 9.84 5.40 9.54
CA LEU A 61 10.67 4.95 10.65
C LEU A 61 10.02 5.34 11.99
N PRO A 62 9.84 4.41 12.91
CA PRO A 62 9.37 4.73 14.26
C PRO A 62 10.29 5.74 14.96
N THR A 63 9.74 6.52 15.85
CA THR A 63 10.51 7.55 16.59
C THR A 63 11.73 6.92 17.28
N GLY A 64 12.92 7.45 16.96
CA GLY A 64 14.19 6.96 17.50
C GLY A 64 14.78 5.74 16.78
N ASP A 65 14.03 5.06 15.93
CA ASP A 65 14.53 3.98 15.09
C ASP A 65 15.32 4.54 13.90
N LYS A 66 16.47 3.94 13.60
CA LYS A 66 17.32 4.30 12.45
C LYS A 66 17.58 3.10 11.54
N ASP A 67 17.03 1.94 11.87
CA ASP A 67 17.23 0.71 11.11
C ASP A 67 16.12 0.52 10.08
N ILE A 68 16.32 1.09 8.90
CA ILE A 68 15.38 0.97 7.78
C ILE A 68 15.29 -0.47 7.26
N VAL A 69 16.34 -1.28 7.43
CA VAL A 69 16.32 -2.68 6.98
C VAL A 69 15.41 -3.50 7.88
N ALA A 70 15.55 -3.35 9.19
CA ALA A 70 14.64 -3.99 10.16
C ALA A 70 13.20 -3.48 10.01
N ALA A 71 12.99 -2.19 9.73
CA ALA A 71 11.66 -1.65 9.48
C ALA A 71 11.00 -2.29 8.24
N ARG A 72 11.73 -2.48 7.15
CA ARG A 72 11.25 -3.19 5.95
C ARG A 72 10.95 -4.66 6.22
N GLN A 73 11.76 -5.33 7.05
CA GLN A 73 11.49 -6.71 7.45
C GLN A 73 10.17 -6.82 8.23
N ARG A 74 9.92 -5.90 9.18
CA ARG A 74 8.64 -5.84 9.89
C ARG A 74 7.44 -5.65 8.94
N VAL A 75 7.61 -4.81 7.91
CA VAL A 75 6.58 -4.66 6.86
C VAL A 75 6.33 -5.98 6.14
N ALA A 76 7.39 -6.70 5.74
CA ALA A 76 7.26 -7.98 5.04
C ALA A 76 6.51 -9.02 5.86
N ASP A 77 6.87 -9.15 7.14
CA ASP A 77 6.26 -10.12 8.06
C ASP A 77 4.76 -9.82 8.24
N ARG A 78 4.43 -8.57 8.52
CA ARG A 78 3.04 -8.12 8.75
C ARG A 78 2.19 -8.11 7.47
N LEU A 79 2.80 -7.87 6.34
CA LEU A 79 2.13 -8.02 5.05
C LEU A 79 1.71 -9.49 4.84
N GLY A 80 2.57 -10.45 5.21
CA GLY A 80 2.26 -11.88 5.20
C GLY A 80 1.00 -12.21 6.02
N ASP A 81 0.86 -11.61 7.21
CA ASP A 81 -0.31 -11.80 8.08
C ASP A 81 -1.61 -11.25 7.44
N LEU A 82 -1.50 -10.17 6.65
CA LEU A 82 -2.66 -9.53 6.01
C LEU A 82 -3.12 -10.21 4.71
N VAL A 83 -2.25 -10.97 4.05
CA VAL A 83 -2.54 -11.58 2.73
C VAL A 83 -3.74 -12.52 2.75
N SER A 84 -3.90 -13.34 3.81
CA SER A 84 -5.07 -14.22 3.93
C SER A 84 -6.36 -13.42 4.12
N ILE A 85 -6.31 -12.39 4.95
CA ILE A 85 -7.45 -11.50 5.24
C ILE A 85 -7.88 -10.76 3.96
N ALA A 86 -6.92 -10.19 3.23
CA ALA A 86 -7.17 -9.51 1.97
C ALA A 86 -7.84 -10.42 0.94
N ARG A 87 -7.37 -11.67 0.84
CA ARG A 87 -7.97 -12.67 -0.06
C ARG A 87 -9.41 -13.00 0.33
N ASP A 88 -9.69 -13.16 1.63
CA ASP A 88 -11.04 -13.49 2.13
C ASP A 88 -12.03 -12.36 1.85
N HIS A 89 -11.58 -11.10 1.84
CA HIS A 89 -12.37 -9.93 1.47
C HIS A 89 -12.41 -9.65 -0.04
N GLY A 90 -11.62 -10.36 -0.85
CA GLY A 90 -11.50 -10.11 -2.30
C GLY A 90 -10.90 -8.75 -2.63
N VAL A 91 -10.07 -8.19 -1.74
CA VAL A 91 -9.42 -6.88 -1.88
C VAL A 91 -7.92 -7.07 -2.04
N ARG A 92 -7.32 -6.43 -3.05
CA ARG A 92 -5.89 -6.48 -3.32
C ARG A 92 -5.15 -5.45 -2.46
N LEU A 93 -4.03 -5.83 -1.85
CA LEU A 93 -3.12 -4.92 -1.16
C LEU A 93 -2.21 -4.24 -2.18
N ALA A 94 -2.34 -2.94 -2.37
CA ALA A 94 -1.59 -2.17 -3.35
C ALA A 94 -0.47 -1.37 -2.66
N LEU A 95 0.77 -1.88 -2.68
CA LEU A 95 1.91 -1.23 -2.03
C LEU A 95 2.27 0.07 -2.75
N GLU A 96 2.24 1.18 -2.02
CA GLU A 96 2.61 2.48 -2.54
C GLU A 96 4.03 2.85 -2.11
N PRO A 97 4.99 2.96 -3.05
CA PRO A 97 6.28 3.56 -2.74
C PRO A 97 6.11 5.05 -2.50
N MET A 98 6.71 5.56 -1.43
CA MET A 98 6.63 6.97 -1.07
C MET A 98 7.92 7.69 -1.45
N HIS A 99 7.83 8.96 -1.88
CA HIS A 99 9.04 9.76 -2.12
C HIS A 99 9.96 9.76 -0.87
N PRO A 100 11.30 9.72 -1.02
CA PRO A 100 12.24 9.63 0.11
C PRO A 100 12.07 10.68 1.20
N LEU A 101 11.49 11.83 0.88
CA LEU A 101 11.13 12.86 1.87
C LEU A 101 10.19 12.35 2.97
N PHE A 102 9.42 11.31 2.69
CA PHE A 102 8.43 10.73 3.61
C PHE A 102 8.93 9.47 4.34
N THR A 103 10.23 9.15 4.25
CA THR A 103 10.77 7.94 4.90
C THR A 103 10.64 7.98 6.42
N ALA A 104 10.69 9.17 7.01
CA ALA A 104 10.59 9.33 8.46
C ALA A 104 9.18 9.13 9.02
N ASP A 105 8.13 9.39 8.23
CA ASP A 105 6.76 9.45 8.76
C ASP A 105 5.73 8.61 8.00
N ARG A 106 5.95 8.27 6.72
CA ARG A 106 4.94 7.62 5.91
C ARG A 106 5.36 6.32 5.26
N GLY A 107 6.58 6.19 4.70
CA GLY A 107 6.92 5.01 3.93
C GLY A 107 8.40 4.68 3.87
N VAL A 108 8.77 3.51 4.38
CA VAL A 108 10.13 2.95 4.28
C VAL A 108 10.41 2.31 2.91
N LEU A 109 9.39 2.12 2.07
CA LEU A 109 9.54 1.75 0.66
C LEU A 109 9.58 3.05 -0.16
N THR A 110 10.70 3.30 -0.82
CA THR A 110 10.95 4.59 -1.49
C THR A 110 11.10 4.48 -3.00
N THR A 111 11.20 3.28 -3.55
CA THR A 111 11.23 3.04 -4.99
C THR A 111 10.19 2.00 -5.39
N LEU A 112 9.74 2.06 -6.63
CA LEU A 112 8.83 1.06 -7.18
C LEU A 112 9.46 -0.35 -7.19
N GLY A 113 10.78 -0.43 -7.44
CA GLY A 113 11.53 -1.67 -7.37
C GLY A 113 11.47 -2.33 -5.99
N GLN A 114 11.63 -1.55 -4.91
CA GLN A 114 11.50 -2.06 -3.54
C GLN A 114 10.09 -2.58 -3.23
N SER A 115 9.05 -1.90 -3.71
CA SER A 115 7.67 -2.37 -3.54
C SER A 115 7.41 -3.66 -4.32
N LEU A 116 7.99 -3.81 -5.51
CA LEU A 116 7.92 -5.05 -6.30
C LEU A 116 8.65 -6.21 -5.63
N ASP A 117 9.84 -5.97 -5.07
CA ASP A 117 10.58 -6.99 -4.32
C ASP A 117 9.82 -7.44 -3.07
N MET A 118 9.18 -6.50 -2.38
CA MET A 118 8.30 -6.78 -1.23
C MET A 118 7.07 -7.60 -1.64
N ALA A 119 6.50 -7.33 -2.80
CA ALA A 119 5.33 -8.04 -3.33
C ALA A 119 5.67 -9.42 -3.92
N ALA A 120 6.93 -9.65 -4.34
CA ALA A 120 7.33 -10.84 -5.10
C ALA A 120 6.99 -12.20 -4.45
N PRO A 121 7.04 -12.38 -3.11
CA PRO A 121 6.67 -13.65 -2.47
C PRO A 121 5.17 -14.00 -2.57
N PHE A 122 4.31 -13.03 -2.93
CA PHE A 122 2.86 -13.17 -2.91
C PHE A 122 2.29 -13.23 -4.34
N SER A 123 1.09 -13.84 -4.47
CA SER A 123 0.37 -13.81 -5.76
C SER A 123 0.09 -12.38 -6.20
N PRO A 124 0.26 -12.04 -7.50
CA PRO A 124 -0.09 -10.73 -8.04
C PRO A 124 -1.57 -10.39 -7.90
N ASP A 125 -2.44 -11.38 -7.75
CA ASP A 125 -3.88 -11.13 -7.51
C ASP A 125 -4.16 -10.60 -6.11
N VAL A 126 -3.24 -10.78 -5.16
CA VAL A 126 -3.42 -10.37 -3.76
C VAL A 126 -2.54 -9.20 -3.38
N VAL A 127 -1.30 -9.13 -3.91
CA VAL A 127 -0.38 -8.03 -3.64
C VAL A 127 0.11 -7.42 -4.94
N GLY A 128 -0.21 -6.16 -5.13
CA GLY A 128 0.25 -5.34 -6.25
C GLY A 128 0.99 -4.09 -5.78
N VAL A 129 1.23 -3.19 -6.71
CA VAL A 129 1.94 -1.92 -6.47
C VAL A 129 1.19 -0.75 -7.08
N VAL A 130 1.29 0.41 -6.46
CA VAL A 130 0.83 1.68 -6.99
C VAL A 130 1.97 2.34 -7.77
N VAL A 131 1.66 2.86 -8.95
CA VAL A 131 2.55 3.75 -9.71
C VAL A 131 2.03 5.17 -9.55
N ASP A 132 2.59 5.93 -8.63
CA ASP A 132 2.23 7.34 -8.40
C ASP A 132 3.37 8.24 -8.89
N THR A 133 3.06 9.12 -9.85
CA THR A 133 4.06 10.04 -10.43
C THR A 133 4.66 10.98 -9.40
N TYR A 134 3.90 11.38 -8.38
CA TYR A 134 4.38 12.23 -7.29
C TYR A 134 5.50 11.58 -6.47
N HIS A 135 5.45 10.25 -6.35
CA HIS A 135 6.35 9.50 -5.48
C HIS A 135 7.54 8.87 -6.21
N VAL A 136 7.42 8.56 -7.52
CA VAL A 136 8.45 7.79 -8.23
C VAL A 136 9.21 8.56 -9.32
N TRP A 137 8.87 9.83 -9.60
CA TRP A 137 9.50 10.60 -10.68
C TRP A 137 11.02 10.76 -10.54
N TRP A 138 11.54 10.76 -9.33
CA TRP A 138 12.95 10.92 -9.01
C TRP A 138 13.76 9.62 -9.15
N ASP A 139 13.08 8.45 -9.16
CA ASP A 139 13.72 7.13 -9.20
C ASP A 139 14.31 6.89 -10.60
N PRO A 140 15.65 6.78 -10.74
CA PRO A 140 16.28 6.55 -12.04
C PRO A 140 15.89 5.19 -12.67
N GLN A 141 15.34 4.26 -11.88
CA GLN A 141 14.86 2.95 -12.34
C GLN A 141 13.33 2.88 -12.49
N ALA A 142 12.62 4.02 -12.39
CA ALA A 142 11.16 4.03 -12.45
C ALA A 142 10.62 3.36 -13.72
N ARG A 143 11.21 3.66 -14.88
CA ARG A 143 10.78 3.11 -16.17
C ARG A 143 10.93 1.59 -16.24
N GLU A 144 12.07 1.06 -15.81
CA GLU A 144 12.35 -0.36 -15.76
C GLU A 144 11.44 -1.07 -14.77
N SER A 145 11.19 -0.45 -13.62
CA SER A 145 10.30 -0.95 -12.57
C SER A 145 8.85 -0.97 -13.03
N ILE A 146 8.37 0.05 -13.76
CA ILE A 146 7.03 0.06 -14.37
C ILE A 146 6.89 -1.08 -15.39
N ALA A 147 7.90 -1.26 -16.24
CA ALA A 147 7.90 -2.35 -17.21
C ALA A 147 7.90 -3.74 -16.52
N ARG A 148 8.64 -3.88 -15.42
CA ARG A 148 8.62 -5.09 -14.58
C ARG A 148 7.24 -5.31 -13.97
N ALA A 149 6.66 -4.30 -13.35
CA ALA A 149 5.33 -4.36 -12.74
C ALA A 149 4.26 -4.81 -13.74
N GLY A 150 4.34 -4.30 -14.98
CA GLY A 150 3.45 -4.71 -16.08
C GLY A 150 3.61 -6.16 -16.46
N ARG A 151 4.86 -6.64 -16.64
CA ARG A 151 5.14 -8.06 -16.96
C ARG A 151 4.68 -9.02 -15.87
N GLU A 152 4.80 -8.61 -14.60
CA GLU A 152 4.40 -9.42 -13.45
C GLU A 152 2.89 -9.32 -13.13
N GLY A 153 2.12 -8.51 -13.86
CA GLY A 153 0.69 -8.28 -13.58
C GLY A 153 0.43 -7.58 -12.24
N ARG A 154 1.40 -6.78 -11.75
CA ARG A 154 1.36 -6.19 -10.41
C ARG A 154 0.91 -4.74 -10.36
N ILE A 155 0.66 -4.08 -11.49
CA ILE A 155 0.14 -2.71 -11.44
C ILE A 155 -1.30 -2.76 -10.92
N SER A 156 -1.50 -2.16 -9.76
CA SER A 156 -2.81 -1.98 -9.12
C SER A 156 -3.47 -0.70 -9.63
N SER A 157 -2.80 0.42 -9.43
CA SER A 157 -3.31 1.72 -9.88
C SER A 157 -2.20 2.59 -10.45
N TYR A 158 -2.60 3.54 -11.27
CA TYR A 158 -1.75 4.61 -11.78
C TYR A 158 -2.33 5.94 -11.30
N GLN A 159 -1.54 6.67 -10.53
CA GLN A 159 -1.92 7.94 -9.94
C GLN A 159 -1.08 9.06 -10.56
N ILE A 160 -1.74 10.13 -10.97
CA ILE A 160 -1.11 11.29 -11.60
C ILE A 160 -1.20 12.47 -10.64
N CYS A 161 -0.06 12.89 -10.16
CA CYS A 161 0.08 14.06 -9.31
C CYS A 161 1.41 14.74 -9.61
N ASP A 162 1.53 16.01 -9.30
CA ASP A 162 2.75 16.78 -9.52
C ASP A 162 3.08 17.66 -8.33
N TRP A 163 4.32 18.10 -8.29
CA TRP A 163 4.84 19.04 -7.30
C TRP A 163 4.58 20.45 -7.79
N ILE A 164 3.88 21.23 -6.99
CA ILE A 164 3.69 22.66 -7.28
C ILE A 164 4.79 23.43 -6.55
N LEU A 165 5.56 24.20 -7.33
CA LEU A 165 6.47 25.18 -6.74
C LEU A 165 5.67 26.43 -6.37
N PRO A 166 5.91 27.02 -5.18
CA PRO A 166 5.27 28.25 -4.77
C PRO A 166 5.67 29.45 -5.64
#